data_43ee58260edef700a0cd0928561bca3d
#
_entry.id   43ee58260edef700a0cd0928561bca3d
#
_cell.length_a   1.000
_cell.length_b   1.000
_cell.length_c   1.000
_cell.angle_alpha   90.00
_cell.angle_beta   90.00
_cell.angle_gamma   90.00
#
_symmetry.space_group_name_H-M   'P 1'
#
loop_
_entity.id
_entity.type
_entity.pdbx_description
1 polymer ?
#
loop_
_entity_poly.entity_id
_entity_poly.type
_entity_poly.pdbx_seq_one_letter_code
_entity_poly.pdbx_strand_id
1 'polypeptide(L)'
;MSFKAKLKVAGKDINVLSCNYQLKQETDATGRPSSITRGGKITMTVESTGDTTFFEWMTNNFERKDGSIVFIKRDDNATLKELKFGEAYLVEYRENFDGANDMPVTETFTLSAKSIELGSGKHENEWV
;
A
#
# COMPACT_ATOMS: atom_id res chain seq x y z
N MET A 1 17.76 7.27 -12.94
CA MET A 1 16.43 6.88 -13.45
C MET A 1 15.38 7.23 -12.41
N SER A 2 14.28 7.78 -12.82
CA SER A 2 13.26 8.32 -11.92
C SER A 2 11.91 7.62 -12.13
N PHE A 3 11.25 7.31 -11.02
CA PHE A 3 9.93 6.65 -11.02
C PHE A 3 8.94 7.46 -10.20
N LYS A 4 7.66 7.26 -10.48
CA LYS A 4 6.58 7.78 -9.66
C LYS A 4 5.59 6.65 -9.39
N ALA A 5 4.80 6.79 -8.35
CA ALA A 5 3.81 5.79 -8.01
C ALA A 5 2.45 6.46 -7.77
N LYS A 6 1.40 5.77 -8.17
CA LYS A 6 0.03 6.21 -7.94
C LYS A 6 -0.77 5.11 -7.28
N LEU A 7 -1.51 5.48 -6.25
CA LEU A 7 -2.47 4.61 -5.59
C LEU A 7 -3.83 4.79 -6.26
N LYS A 8 -4.41 3.69 -6.72
CA LYS A 8 -5.75 3.68 -7.30
C LYS A 8 -6.67 2.93 -6.36
N VAL A 9 -7.57 3.65 -5.73
CA VAL A 9 -8.53 3.07 -4.78
C VAL A 9 -9.79 3.94 -4.74
N ALA A 10 -10.94 3.32 -4.58
CA ALA A 10 -12.23 4.03 -4.49
C ALA A 10 -12.46 4.99 -5.66
N GLY A 11 -11.99 4.63 -6.86
CA GLY A 11 -12.14 5.47 -8.06
C GLY A 11 -11.25 6.69 -8.10
N LYS A 12 -10.23 6.77 -7.26
CA LYS A 12 -9.33 7.92 -7.16
C LYS A 12 -7.90 7.54 -7.48
N ASP A 13 -7.16 8.49 -8.04
CA ASP A 13 -5.73 8.38 -8.30
C ASP A 13 -5.00 9.34 -7.38
N ILE A 14 -4.10 8.80 -6.56
CA ILE A 14 -3.43 9.57 -5.51
C ILE A 14 -1.92 9.38 -5.66
N ASN A 15 -1.17 10.49 -5.59
CA ASN A 15 0.29 10.44 -5.67
C ASN A 15 0.87 9.80 -4.42
N VAL A 16 1.72 8.78 -4.60
CA VAL A 16 2.41 8.09 -3.52
C VAL A 16 3.82 8.65 -3.41
N LEU A 17 4.18 9.11 -2.22
CA LEU A 17 5.50 9.66 -1.95
C LEU A 17 6.49 8.58 -1.52
N SER A 18 6.01 7.60 -0.75
CA SER A 18 6.79 6.44 -0.36
C SER A 18 5.88 5.25 -0.13
N CYS A 19 6.39 4.06 -0.36
CA CYS A 19 5.61 2.84 -0.21
C CYS A 19 6.55 1.69 0.11
N ASN A 20 6.16 0.85 1.06
CA ASN A 20 6.86 -0.40 1.29
C ASN A 20 5.87 -1.51 1.60
N TYR A 21 6.23 -2.70 1.17
CA TYR A 21 5.51 -3.93 1.47
C TYR A 21 6.53 -5.04 1.54
N GLN A 22 6.18 -6.12 2.21
CA GLN A 22 7.14 -7.17 2.51
C GLN A 22 6.45 -8.52 2.61
N LEU A 23 7.10 -9.52 2.07
CA LEU A 23 6.73 -10.92 2.28
C LEU A 23 7.88 -11.58 3.01
N LYS A 24 7.57 -12.47 3.94
CA LYS A 24 8.62 -13.19 4.66
C LYS A 24 8.13 -14.56 5.10
N GLN A 25 9.08 -15.44 5.34
CA GLN A 25 8.85 -16.72 5.99
C GLN A 25 9.78 -16.82 7.19
N GLU A 26 9.33 -17.48 8.24
CA GLU A 26 10.20 -17.79 9.37
C GLU A 26 11.11 -18.93 8.97
N THR A 27 12.31 -18.95 9.54
CA THR A 27 13.30 -20.00 9.25
C THR A 27 13.70 -20.68 10.55
N ASP A 28 14.09 -21.96 10.44
CA ASP A 28 14.64 -22.71 11.56
C ASP A 28 16.14 -22.44 11.72
N ALA A 29 16.79 -23.16 12.64
CA ALA A 29 18.22 -22.95 12.91
C ALA A 29 19.12 -23.30 11.74
N THR A 30 18.64 -24.08 10.77
CA THR A 30 19.42 -24.47 9.58
C THR A 30 19.15 -23.55 8.38
N GLY A 31 18.24 -22.56 8.54
CA GLY A 31 17.90 -21.64 7.46
C GLY A 31 16.76 -22.11 6.58
N ARG A 32 16.12 -23.22 6.89
CA ARG A 32 14.98 -23.69 6.12
C ARG A 32 13.71 -22.98 6.54
N PRO A 33 12.79 -22.71 5.59
CA PRO A 33 11.50 -22.13 5.95
C PRO A 33 10.75 -23.04 6.95
N SER A 34 10.29 -22.42 8.03
CA SER A 34 9.53 -23.12 9.09
C SER A 34 8.09 -22.64 9.20
N SER A 35 7.69 -21.71 8.35
CA SER A 35 6.32 -21.22 8.30
C SER A 35 5.88 -21.01 6.85
N ILE A 36 4.59 -20.77 6.65
CA ILE A 36 4.08 -20.31 5.36
C ILE A 36 4.54 -18.86 5.12
N THR A 37 4.49 -18.42 3.88
CA THR A 37 4.76 -17.02 3.55
C THR A 37 3.77 -16.11 4.27
N ARG A 38 4.28 -15.05 4.91
CA ARG A 38 3.47 -14.08 5.62
C ARG A 38 3.64 -12.72 4.97
N GLY A 39 2.55 -11.96 4.88
CA GLY A 39 2.58 -10.64 4.28
C GLY A 39 1.19 -10.04 4.21
N GLY A 40 1.01 -9.11 3.28
CA GLY A 40 -0.27 -8.43 3.08
C GLY A 40 -0.33 -7.05 3.69
N LYS A 41 0.70 -6.63 4.42
CA LYS A 41 0.76 -5.26 4.96
C LYS A 41 1.50 -4.36 3.98
N ILE A 42 0.88 -3.22 3.69
CA ILE A 42 1.45 -2.20 2.80
C ILE A 42 1.41 -0.88 3.56
N THR A 43 2.56 -0.29 3.77
CA THR A 43 2.67 1.02 4.42
C THR A 43 3.05 2.05 3.37
N MET A 44 2.33 3.17 3.32
CA MET A 44 2.63 4.20 2.35
C MET A 44 2.36 5.59 2.89
N THR A 45 3.07 6.56 2.32
CA THR A 45 2.83 7.98 2.55
C THR A 45 2.37 8.57 1.24
N VAL A 46 1.26 9.28 1.27
CA VAL A 46 0.66 9.90 0.10
C VAL A 46 0.52 11.40 0.30
N GLU A 47 0.42 12.11 -0.81
CA GLU A 47 0.13 13.53 -0.84
C GLU A 47 -1.35 13.72 -0.49
N SER A 48 -1.64 14.60 0.46
CA SER A 48 -3.03 14.88 0.82
C SER A 48 -3.69 15.77 -0.22
N THR A 49 -4.91 15.43 -0.60
CA THR A 49 -5.67 16.15 -1.62
C THR A 49 -6.87 16.90 -1.06
N GLY A 50 -7.01 16.96 0.26
CA GLY A 50 -8.19 17.53 0.90
C GLY A 50 -9.34 16.53 0.99
N ASP A 51 -9.15 15.33 0.48
CA ASP A 51 -10.12 14.25 0.53
C ASP A 51 -10.00 13.51 1.85
N THR A 52 -11.12 13.12 2.41
CA THR A 52 -11.16 12.44 3.71
C THR A 52 -11.40 10.93 3.59
N THR A 53 -11.22 10.36 2.42
CA THR A 53 -11.50 8.94 2.14
C THR A 53 -10.74 8.01 3.09
N PHE A 54 -9.46 8.24 3.32
CA PHE A 54 -8.66 7.35 4.18
C PHE A 54 -9.05 7.47 5.65
N PHE A 55 -9.34 8.67 6.10
CA PHE A 55 -9.82 8.88 7.46
C PHE A 55 -11.17 8.17 7.66
N GLU A 56 -12.08 8.32 6.72
CA GLU A 56 -13.39 7.67 6.78
C GLU A 56 -13.27 6.15 6.74
N TRP A 57 -12.35 5.64 5.92
CA TRP A 57 -12.08 4.21 5.86
C TRP A 57 -11.58 3.70 7.21
N MET A 58 -10.64 4.42 7.82
CA MET A 58 -10.09 4.01 9.12
C MET A 58 -11.14 3.98 10.22
N THR A 59 -12.11 4.91 10.19
CA THR A 59 -13.15 4.97 11.21
C THR A 59 -14.20 3.87 11.08
N ASN A 60 -14.23 3.18 9.96
CA ASN A 60 -15.10 2.02 9.77
C ASN A 60 -14.27 0.76 9.96
N ASN A 61 -14.42 0.13 11.13
CA ASN A 61 -13.55 -0.96 11.59
C ASN A 61 -13.43 -2.14 10.62
N PHE A 62 -14.48 -2.40 9.84
CA PHE A 62 -14.55 -3.60 9.03
C PHE A 62 -14.69 -3.32 7.53
N GLU A 63 -14.49 -2.09 7.12
CA GLU A 63 -14.55 -1.76 5.71
C GLU A 63 -13.32 -2.25 4.98
N ARG A 64 -13.54 -2.98 3.87
CA ARG A 64 -12.48 -3.50 3.01
C ARG A 64 -12.58 -2.87 1.63
N LYS A 65 -11.44 -2.59 1.04
CA LYS A 65 -11.39 -2.03 -0.31
C LYS A 65 -10.33 -2.75 -1.14
N ASP A 66 -10.60 -2.81 -2.43
CA ASP A 66 -9.65 -3.28 -3.41
C ASP A 66 -8.96 -2.09 -4.06
N GLY A 67 -7.74 -2.28 -4.51
CA GLY A 67 -7.02 -1.23 -5.21
C GLY A 67 -5.71 -1.71 -5.76
N SER A 68 -4.91 -0.76 -6.24
CA SER A 68 -3.59 -1.07 -6.77
C SER A 68 -2.66 0.11 -6.61
N ILE A 69 -1.35 -0.19 -6.65
CA ILE A 69 -0.30 0.82 -6.68
C ILE A 69 0.44 0.62 -7.99
N VAL A 70 0.41 1.64 -8.84
CA VAL A 70 1.04 1.59 -10.16
C VAL A 70 2.36 2.32 -10.08
N PHE A 71 3.45 1.63 -10.39
CA PHE A 71 4.78 2.21 -10.47
C PHE A 71 5.08 2.56 -11.92
N ILE A 72 5.38 3.82 -12.17
CA ILE A 72 5.46 4.39 -13.52
C ILE A 72 6.84 4.99 -13.74
N LYS A 73 7.42 4.74 -14.92
CA LYS A 73 8.65 5.41 -15.34
C LYS A 73 8.35 6.85 -15.69
N ARG A 74 9.15 7.79 -15.20
CA ARG A 74 8.89 9.23 -15.45
C ARG A 74 9.22 9.66 -16.87
N ASP A 75 10.20 9.01 -17.50
CA ASP A 75 10.69 9.42 -18.81
C ASP A 75 9.70 9.15 -19.96
N ASP A 76 8.97 8.03 -19.92
CA ASP A 76 8.03 7.68 -20.98
C ASP A 76 6.61 7.36 -20.47
N ASN A 77 6.36 7.55 -19.18
CA ASN A 77 5.08 7.25 -18.52
C ASN A 77 4.61 5.80 -18.67
N ALA A 78 5.52 4.89 -19.03
CA ALA A 78 5.18 3.48 -19.13
C ALA A 78 5.08 2.85 -17.74
N THR A 79 4.09 1.97 -17.56
CA THR A 79 3.96 1.23 -16.30
C THR A 79 5.11 0.25 -16.15
N LEU A 80 5.86 0.39 -15.06
CA LEU A 80 6.92 -0.55 -14.72
C LEU A 80 6.34 -1.84 -14.12
N LYS A 81 5.49 -1.68 -13.12
CA LYS A 81 4.79 -2.80 -12.47
C LYS A 81 3.60 -2.26 -11.69
N GLU A 82 2.71 -3.15 -11.34
CA GLU A 82 1.51 -2.81 -10.57
C GLU A 82 1.34 -3.81 -9.45
N LEU A 83 1.22 -3.31 -8.21
CA LEU A 83 0.90 -4.12 -7.05
C LEU A 83 -0.60 -4.02 -6.81
N LYS A 84 -1.32 -5.12 -6.94
CA LYS A 84 -2.76 -5.17 -6.70
C LYS A 84 -3.02 -5.71 -5.31
N PHE A 85 -3.95 -5.10 -4.59
CA PHE A 85 -4.36 -5.62 -3.29
C PHE A 85 -5.87 -5.82 -3.27
N GLY A 86 -6.29 -6.87 -2.59
CA GLY A 86 -7.70 -7.21 -2.50
C GLY A 86 -8.17 -7.29 -1.05
N GLU A 87 -9.38 -6.83 -0.82
CA GLU A 87 -10.06 -6.88 0.47
C GLU A 87 -9.19 -6.37 1.61
N ALA A 88 -8.67 -5.16 1.45
CA ALA A 88 -7.76 -4.56 2.42
C ALA A 88 -8.51 -3.75 3.47
N TYR A 89 -8.11 -3.94 4.73
CA TYR A 89 -8.48 -3.06 5.83
C TYR A 89 -7.44 -1.95 5.95
N LEU A 90 -7.86 -0.78 6.37
CA LEU A 90 -6.92 0.27 6.74
C LEU A 90 -6.76 0.19 8.26
N VAL A 91 -5.57 -0.19 8.72
CA VAL A 91 -5.35 -0.55 10.12
C VAL A 91 -4.57 0.49 10.90
N GLU A 92 -3.97 1.46 10.22
CA GLU A 92 -3.23 2.55 10.85
C GLU A 92 -3.30 3.78 9.96
N TYR A 93 -3.52 4.94 10.54
CA TYR A 93 -3.64 6.19 9.80
C TYR A 93 -3.04 7.34 10.59
N ARG A 94 -2.29 8.19 9.89
CA ARG A 94 -1.72 9.39 10.48
C ARG A 94 -1.64 10.47 9.41
N GLU A 95 -2.00 11.69 9.76
CA GLU A 95 -1.84 12.84 8.89
C GLU A 95 -0.81 13.77 9.50
N ASN A 96 0.11 14.27 8.69
CA ASN A 96 1.15 15.19 9.10
C ASN A 96 0.99 16.51 8.35
N PHE A 97 1.15 17.60 9.07
CA PHE A 97 1.19 18.93 8.50
C PHE A 97 2.52 19.60 8.84
N ASP A 98 3.19 20.13 7.84
CA ASP A 98 4.42 20.92 8.02
C ASP A 98 4.38 22.10 7.05
N GLY A 99 4.03 23.27 7.57
CA GLY A 99 3.86 24.48 6.77
C GLY A 99 5.15 25.04 6.17
N ALA A 100 6.32 24.52 6.58
CA ALA A 100 7.61 24.94 6.05
C ALA A 100 8.08 24.06 4.87
N ASN A 101 7.33 23.02 4.54
CA ASN A 101 7.68 22.05 3.50
C ASN A 101 6.92 22.37 2.21
N ASP A 102 7.48 21.95 1.07
CA ASP A 102 6.82 22.06 -0.25
C ASP A 102 5.55 21.21 -0.33
N MET A 103 5.48 20.15 0.48
CA MET A 103 4.28 19.31 0.62
C MET A 103 3.79 19.42 2.06
N PRO A 104 3.01 20.45 2.37
CA PRO A 104 2.66 20.75 3.75
C PRO A 104 1.77 19.70 4.42
N VAL A 105 0.98 18.94 3.65
CA VAL A 105 0.09 17.93 4.22
C VAL A 105 0.33 16.58 3.56
N THR A 106 0.64 15.58 4.38
CA THR A 106 0.81 14.21 3.92
C THR A 106 0.02 13.26 4.81
N GLU A 107 -0.39 12.14 4.25
CA GLU A 107 -1.08 11.08 4.99
C GLU A 107 -0.24 9.81 4.92
N THR A 108 0.00 9.20 6.09
CA THR A 108 0.71 7.92 6.19
C THR A 108 -0.24 6.90 6.76
N PHE A 109 -0.36 5.76 6.08
CA PHE A 109 -1.27 4.71 6.53
C PHE A 109 -0.75 3.33 6.18
N THR A 110 -1.28 2.33 6.88
CA THR A 110 -0.95 0.93 6.65
C THR A 110 -2.23 0.19 6.29
N LEU A 111 -2.16 -0.55 5.20
CA LEU A 111 -3.22 -1.45 4.76
C LEU A 111 -2.86 -2.87 5.15
N SER A 112 -3.86 -3.65 5.56
CA SER A 112 -3.71 -5.09 5.75
C SER A 112 -4.62 -5.77 4.74
N ALA A 113 -4.04 -6.34 3.69
CA ALA A 113 -4.77 -6.91 2.58
C ALA A 113 -4.93 -8.41 2.72
N LYS A 114 -6.09 -8.92 2.33
CA LYS A 114 -6.29 -10.36 2.26
C LYS A 114 -5.41 -10.95 1.17
N SER A 115 -5.27 -10.25 0.04
CA SER A 115 -4.43 -10.70 -1.05
C SER A 115 -3.59 -9.55 -1.61
N ILE A 116 -2.38 -9.88 -2.04
CA ILE A 116 -1.54 -8.97 -2.82
C ILE A 116 -1.00 -9.73 -4.01
N GLU A 117 -0.89 -9.04 -5.14
CA GLU A 117 -0.48 -9.65 -6.40
C GLU A 117 0.48 -8.70 -7.12
N LEU A 118 1.62 -9.23 -7.52
CA LEU A 118 2.62 -8.47 -8.28
C LEU A 118 3.10 -9.37 -9.42
N GLY A 119 2.84 -8.96 -10.65
CA GLY A 119 3.14 -9.80 -11.81
C GLY A 119 2.35 -11.11 -11.75
N SER A 120 3.04 -12.24 -11.83
CA SER A 120 2.41 -13.57 -11.72
C SER A 120 2.43 -14.11 -10.29
N GLY A 121 3.09 -13.39 -9.35
CA GLY A 121 3.15 -13.79 -7.95
C GLY A 121 1.93 -13.30 -7.20
N LYS A 122 1.39 -14.14 -6.33
CA LYS A 122 0.23 -13.80 -5.51
C LYS A 122 0.40 -14.38 -4.11
N HIS A 123 0.11 -13.56 -3.12
CA HIS A 123 0.04 -13.99 -1.72
C HIS A 123 -1.38 -13.75 -1.22
N GLU A 124 -1.93 -14.74 -0.54
CA GLU A 124 -3.27 -14.64 0.02
C GLU A 124 -3.26 -15.11 1.46
N ASN A 125 -3.80 -14.27 2.35
CA ASN A 125 -3.98 -14.60 3.75
C ASN A 125 -5.29 -15.36 3.93
N GLU A 126 -5.29 -16.36 4.79
CA GLU A 126 -6.49 -17.11 5.13
C GLU A 126 -7.17 -16.42 6.31
N TRP A 127 -8.19 -15.63 6.00
CA TRP A 127 -9.00 -14.97 7.02
C TRP A 127 -10.30 -15.76 7.22
N VAL A 128 -10.68 -15.82 8.47
CA VAL A 128 -11.93 -16.49 8.84
C VAL A 128 -13.09 -15.51 8.70
#